data_78f5e67dd4bbc8d46cb7d1936a65c7a2
#
_entry.id   78f5e67dd4bbc8d46cb7d1936a65c7a2
#
_cell.length_a   1.000
_cell.length_b   1.000
_cell.length_c   1.000
_cell.angle_alpha   90.00
_cell.angle_beta   90.00
_cell.angle_gamma   90.00
#
_symmetry.space_group_name_H-M   'P 1'
#
loop_
_entity.id
_entity.type
_entity.pdbx_description
1 polymer ?
#
loop_
_entity_poly.entity_id
_entity_poly.type
_entity_poly.pdbx_seq_one_letter_code
_entity_poly.pdbx_strand_id
1 'polypeptide(L)'
;FESGFKYGENNFGEIVSSEKVNSKKKIIVDGNEAVGWGLYKAGLNLYAAYPMTPATGVLHFLAKNQDEFNIKVVHPEDEIAAASIACGNSMAGGRSATGTSGGGFALMTESVSLAGAAEIGVVFYISQRPGPARNANMDKPGGLVICGS
;
A
#
# COMPACT_ATOMS: atom_id res chain seq x y z
N PHE A 1 -2.25 -22.49 15.30
CA PHE A 1 -1.15 -21.73 15.93
C PHE A 1 -0.70 -22.39 17.24
N GLU A 2 -1.63 -22.61 18.19
CA GLU A 2 -1.35 -23.25 19.49
C GLU A 2 -0.71 -24.64 19.37
N SER A 3 -1.17 -25.47 18.44
CA SER A 3 -0.62 -26.82 18.22
C SER A 3 0.84 -26.77 17.76
N GLY A 4 1.21 -25.83 16.89
CA GLY A 4 2.56 -25.64 16.43
C GLY A 4 3.46 -25.10 17.54
N PHE A 5 2.95 -24.18 18.34
CA PHE A 5 3.67 -23.64 19.49
C PHE A 5 4.00 -24.75 20.52
N LYS A 6 3.01 -25.54 20.93
CA LYS A 6 3.19 -26.68 21.83
C LYS A 6 4.17 -27.73 21.29
N TYR A 7 4.11 -27.98 19.97
CA TYR A 7 5.07 -28.90 19.36
C TYR A 7 6.50 -28.33 19.44
N GLY A 8 6.66 -27.04 19.21
CA GLY A 8 7.94 -26.33 19.36
C GLY A 8 8.50 -26.43 20.79
N GLU A 9 7.69 -26.12 21.79
CA GLU A 9 8.10 -26.22 23.21
C GLU A 9 8.55 -27.63 23.62
N ASN A 10 7.87 -28.64 23.10
CA ASN A 10 8.15 -30.03 23.48
C ASN A 10 9.34 -30.67 22.76
N ASN A 11 9.69 -30.17 21.58
CA ASN A 11 10.68 -30.83 20.69
C ASN A 11 11.95 -29.99 20.44
N PHE A 12 11.90 -28.69 20.70
CA PHE A 12 13.05 -27.82 20.53
C PHE A 12 13.31 -27.10 21.84
N GLY A 13 14.54 -27.20 22.36
CA GLY A 13 14.94 -26.40 23.51
C GLY A 13 14.97 -24.90 23.18
N GLU A 14 15.13 -24.06 24.17
CA GLU A 14 15.24 -22.61 24.01
C GLU A 14 16.40 -22.26 23.08
N ILE A 15 16.10 -21.90 21.83
CA ILE A 15 17.09 -21.60 20.79
C ILE A 15 17.59 -20.15 20.95
N VAL A 16 16.73 -19.25 21.42
CA VAL A 16 17.05 -17.85 21.68
C VAL A 16 16.26 -17.35 22.87
N SER A 17 16.95 -16.95 23.95
CA SER A 17 16.32 -16.18 25.02
C SER A 17 16.22 -14.71 24.59
N SER A 18 15.02 -14.21 24.38
CA SER A 18 14.83 -12.77 24.24
C SER A 18 14.63 -12.16 25.64
N GLU A 19 15.46 -11.21 26.03
CA GLU A 19 15.18 -10.39 27.20
C GLU A 19 13.78 -9.77 27.07
N LYS A 20 12.97 -9.86 28.13
CA LYS A 20 11.65 -9.21 28.16
C LYS A 20 11.87 -7.69 28.13
N VAL A 21 11.88 -7.14 26.91
CA VAL A 21 11.88 -5.70 26.73
C VAL A 21 10.53 -5.18 27.20
N ASN A 22 10.55 -4.31 28.22
CA ASN A 22 9.35 -3.60 28.71
C ASN A 22 8.89 -2.63 27.61
N SER A 23 8.16 -3.13 26.61
CA SER A 23 7.78 -2.36 25.43
C SER A 23 6.34 -1.87 25.56
N LYS A 24 6.11 -0.62 25.18
CA LYS A 24 4.76 -0.10 24.90
C LYS A 24 4.03 -1.09 23.99
N LYS A 25 2.71 -1.22 24.19
CA LYS A 25 1.84 -2.05 23.34
C LYS A 25 2.20 -1.87 21.87
N LYS A 26 2.65 -2.92 21.21
CA LYS A 26 3.00 -2.94 19.78
C LYS A 26 1.90 -3.69 19.03
N ILE A 27 1.60 -3.25 17.84
CA ILE A 27 0.75 -3.97 16.88
C ILE A 27 1.64 -4.56 15.81
N ILE A 28 1.25 -5.72 15.29
CA ILE A 28 1.88 -6.31 14.11
C ILE A 28 1.02 -5.92 12.91
N VAL A 29 1.64 -5.32 11.91
CA VAL A 29 1.01 -4.91 10.65
C VAL A 29 1.86 -5.40 9.49
N ASP A 30 1.24 -5.70 8.36
CA ASP A 30 1.98 -5.94 7.13
C ASP A 30 2.40 -4.62 6.44
N GLY A 31 3.21 -4.71 5.39
CA GLY A 31 3.70 -3.52 4.68
C GLY A 31 2.59 -2.71 4.00
N ASN A 32 1.55 -3.37 3.47
CA ASN A 32 0.42 -2.68 2.85
C ASN A 32 -0.44 -1.96 3.90
N GLU A 33 -0.68 -2.59 5.04
CA GLU A 33 -1.36 -1.96 6.18
C GLU A 33 -0.57 -0.76 6.70
N ALA A 34 0.76 -0.89 6.80
CA ALA A 34 1.62 0.22 7.23
C ALA A 34 1.54 1.41 6.26
N VAL A 35 1.53 1.16 4.95
CA VAL A 35 1.29 2.21 3.94
C VAL A 35 -0.09 2.84 4.12
N GLY A 36 -1.14 2.03 4.28
CA GLY A 36 -2.49 2.53 4.53
C GLY A 36 -2.59 3.42 5.77
N TRP A 37 -1.97 3.01 6.88
CA TRP A 37 -1.87 3.84 8.09
C TRP A 37 -1.09 5.14 7.86
N GLY A 38 0.00 5.08 7.08
CA GLY A 38 0.79 6.26 6.71
C GLY A 38 -0.04 7.27 5.92
N LEU A 39 -0.77 6.80 4.90
CA LEU A 39 -1.66 7.63 4.08
C LEU A 39 -2.77 8.28 4.92
N TYR A 40 -3.42 7.51 5.79
CA TYR A 40 -4.42 8.04 6.72
C TYR A 40 -3.83 9.13 7.62
N LYS A 41 -2.69 8.89 8.25
CA LYS A 41 -2.03 9.87 9.12
C LYS A 41 -1.54 11.11 8.39
N ALA A 42 -1.22 10.99 7.10
CA ALA A 42 -0.91 12.13 6.24
C ALA A 42 -2.14 12.96 5.82
N GLY A 43 -3.35 12.55 6.24
CA GLY A 43 -4.59 13.26 5.95
C GLY A 43 -5.17 12.96 4.58
N LEU A 44 -5.00 11.72 4.09
CA LEU A 44 -5.62 11.25 2.85
C LEU A 44 -7.13 11.49 2.86
N ASN A 45 -7.67 12.05 1.78
CA ASN A 45 -9.11 12.19 1.58
C ASN A 45 -9.65 11.13 0.61
N LEU A 46 -8.86 10.79 -0.41
CA LEU A 46 -9.28 9.87 -1.47
C LEU A 46 -8.16 8.92 -1.86
N TYR A 47 -8.51 7.65 -1.92
CA TYR A 47 -7.67 6.60 -2.51
C TYR A 47 -8.37 5.99 -3.71
N ALA A 48 -7.79 6.11 -4.89
CA ALA A 48 -8.32 5.47 -6.10
C ALA A 48 -7.32 4.45 -6.61
N ALA A 49 -7.72 3.20 -6.78
CA ALA A 49 -6.83 2.18 -7.29
C ALA A 49 -7.57 1.06 -8.02
N TYR A 50 -6.98 0.59 -9.11
CA TYR A 50 -7.34 -0.66 -9.74
C TYR A 50 -6.55 -1.81 -9.08
N PRO A 51 -7.17 -2.95 -8.74
CA PRO A 51 -6.51 -4.02 -7.98
C PRO A 51 -5.40 -4.66 -8.78
N MET A 52 -4.17 -4.45 -8.38
CA MET A 52 -3.01 -5.11 -8.95
C MET A 52 -2.06 -5.59 -7.83
N THR A 53 -1.87 -6.91 -7.77
CA THR A 53 -0.97 -7.54 -6.79
C THR A 53 0.49 -7.10 -7.02
N PRO A 54 1.24 -6.73 -5.95
CA PRO A 54 0.91 -6.84 -4.53
C PRO A 54 0.30 -5.58 -3.88
N ALA A 55 -0.01 -4.51 -4.63
CA ALA A 55 -0.56 -3.26 -4.09
C ALA A 55 -2.02 -3.36 -3.60
N THR A 56 -2.75 -4.40 -4.02
CA THR A 56 -4.17 -4.61 -3.67
C THR A 56 -4.43 -4.63 -2.15
N GLY A 57 -3.44 -5.02 -1.34
CA GLY A 57 -3.57 -5.03 0.11
C GLY A 57 -3.85 -3.65 0.70
N VAL A 58 -3.26 -2.58 0.13
CA VAL A 58 -3.54 -1.18 0.54
C VAL A 58 -4.99 -0.82 0.24
N LEU A 59 -5.48 -1.16 -0.96
CA LEU A 59 -6.86 -0.91 -1.37
C LEU A 59 -7.85 -1.59 -0.40
N HIS A 60 -7.63 -2.86 -0.09
CA HIS A 60 -8.49 -3.61 0.83
C HIS A 60 -8.45 -3.04 2.25
N PHE A 61 -7.27 -2.71 2.76
CA PHE A 61 -7.11 -2.12 4.08
C PHE A 61 -7.87 -0.78 4.19
N LEU A 62 -7.68 0.11 3.23
CA LEU A 62 -8.34 1.42 3.23
C LEU A 62 -9.85 1.30 3.01
N ALA A 63 -10.30 0.41 2.12
CA ALA A 63 -11.74 0.17 1.89
C ALA A 63 -12.44 -0.36 3.15
N LYS A 64 -11.78 -1.26 3.89
CA LYS A 64 -12.31 -1.80 5.14
C LYS A 64 -12.48 -0.72 6.22
N ASN A 65 -11.60 0.25 6.26
CA ASN A 65 -11.54 1.27 7.30
C ASN A 65 -12.03 2.65 6.83
N GLN A 66 -12.63 2.75 5.63
CA GLN A 66 -12.96 4.04 5.00
C GLN A 66 -13.90 4.92 5.85
N ASP A 67 -14.86 4.30 6.53
CA ASP A 67 -15.82 5.03 7.37
C ASP A 67 -15.16 5.56 8.65
N GLU A 68 -14.33 4.74 9.31
CA GLU A 68 -13.58 5.13 10.50
C GLU A 68 -12.55 6.24 10.20
N PHE A 69 -11.87 6.13 9.07
CA PHE A 69 -10.85 7.09 8.65
C PHE A 69 -11.44 8.33 7.97
N ASN A 70 -12.73 8.33 7.68
CA ASN A 70 -13.42 9.38 6.91
C ASN A 70 -12.70 9.69 5.59
N ILE A 71 -12.37 8.64 4.85
CA ILE A 71 -11.76 8.71 3.52
C ILE A 71 -12.68 8.10 2.47
N LYS A 72 -12.50 8.51 1.22
CA LYS A 72 -13.20 7.88 0.10
C LYS A 72 -12.26 6.90 -0.61
N VAL A 73 -12.72 5.66 -0.76
CA VAL A 73 -12.01 4.65 -1.56
C VAL A 73 -12.79 4.40 -2.84
N VAL A 74 -12.12 4.50 -3.97
CA VAL A 74 -12.70 4.32 -5.31
C VAL A 74 -11.98 3.21 -6.04
N HIS A 75 -12.75 2.27 -6.58
CA HIS A 75 -12.26 1.19 -7.42
C HIS A 75 -12.73 1.44 -8.86
N PRO A 76 -11.94 2.12 -9.70
CA PRO A 76 -12.29 2.40 -11.09
C PRO A 76 -12.02 1.22 -12.00
N GLU A 77 -12.31 1.39 -13.29
CA GLU A 77 -12.20 0.39 -14.35
C GLU A 77 -10.75 -0.04 -14.64
N ASP A 78 -9.80 0.90 -14.55
CA ASP A 78 -8.38 0.67 -14.85
C ASP A 78 -7.45 1.64 -14.10
N GLU A 79 -6.14 1.50 -14.31
CA GLU A 79 -5.12 2.32 -13.69
C GLU A 79 -5.12 3.76 -14.20
N ILE A 80 -5.47 4.00 -15.46
CA ILE A 80 -5.54 5.35 -16.06
C ILE A 80 -6.65 6.14 -15.36
N ALA A 81 -7.82 5.53 -15.21
CA ALA A 81 -8.93 6.11 -14.49
C ALA A 81 -8.58 6.36 -13.02
N ALA A 82 -7.87 5.42 -12.37
CA ALA A 82 -7.44 5.57 -10.98
C ALA A 82 -6.53 6.79 -10.79
N ALA A 83 -5.52 6.93 -11.64
CA ALA A 83 -4.60 8.07 -11.60
C ALA A 83 -5.32 9.39 -11.90
N SER A 84 -6.20 9.40 -12.90
CA SER A 84 -6.99 10.59 -13.28
C SER A 84 -7.92 11.05 -12.15
N ILE A 85 -8.60 10.13 -11.46
CA ILE A 85 -9.46 10.43 -10.31
C ILE A 85 -8.61 11.02 -9.17
N ALA A 86 -7.44 10.44 -8.88
CA ALA A 86 -6.55 10.95 -7.84
C ALA A 86 -6.05 12.37 -8.19
N CYS A 87 -5.63 12.61 -9.43
CA CYS A 87 -5.23 13.94 -9.89
C CYS A 87 -6.40 14.95 -9.79
N GLY A 88 -7.58 14.58 -10.25
CA GLY A 88 -8.76 15.45 -10.21
C GLY A 88 -9.16 15.87 -8.79
N ASN A 89 -9.14 14.93 -7.83
CA ASN A 89 -9.40 15.26 -6.44
C ASN A 89 -8.32 16.17 -5.84
N SER A 90 -7.05 15.95 -6.18
CA SER A 90 -5.96 16.82 -5.73
C SER A 90 -6.06 18.23 -6.32
N MET A 91 -6.43 18.36 -7.59
CA MET A 91 -6.70 19.66 -8.22
C MET A 91 -7.85 20.42 -7.53
N ALA A 92 -8.81 19.70 -6.97
CA ALA A 92 -9.90 20.26 -6.18
C ALA A 92 -9.51 20.59 -4.72
N GLY A 93 -8.24 20.45 -4.36
CA GLY A 93 -7.71 20.74 -3.02
C GLY A 93 -7.74 19.55 -2.04
N GLY A 94 -8.09 18.36 -2.50
CA GLY A 94 -8.01 17.13 -1.71
C GLY A 94 -6.59 16.58 -1.62
N ARG A 95 -6.38 15.61 -0.74
CA ARG A 95 -5.15 14.81 -0.66
C ARG A 95 -5.44 13.42 -1.17
N SER A 96 -4.79 13.06 -2.27
CA SER A 96 -5.06 11.83 -2.99
C SER A 96 -3.87 10.91 -3.08
N ALA A 97 -4.16 9.62 -3.15
CA ALA A 97 -3.19 8.60 -3.48
C ALA A 97 -3.77 7.57 -4.44
N THR A 98 -2.91 6.96 -5.21
CA THR A 98 -3.21 5.77 -6.00
C THR A 98 -2.13 4.71 -5.77
N GLY A 99 -2.47 3.45 -6.00
CA GLY A 99 -1.52 2.35 -5.81
C GLY A 99 -1.64 1.30 -6.89
N THR A 100 -0.48 0.83 -7.37
CA THR A 100 -0.41 -0.19 -8.41
C THR A 100 0.89 -0.99 -8.32
N SER A 101 1.17 -1.82 -9.32
CA SER A 101 2.46 -2.47 -9.53
C SER A 101 3.08 -2.04 -10.87
N GLY A 102 4.25 -2.59 -11.22
CA GLY A 102 5.02 -2.13 -12.37
C GLY A 102 4.25 -2.03 -13.69
N GLY A 103 3.43 -3.05 -14.02
CA GLY A 103 2.62 -3.04 -15.25
C GLY A 103 1.56 -1.94 -15.26
N GLY A 104 0.87 -1.74 -14.14
CA GLY A 104 -0.12 -0.67 -14.02
C GLY A 104 0.52 0.72 -13.98
N PHE A 105 1.71 0.84 -13.39
CA PHE A 105 2.46 2.10 -13.42
C PHE A 105 2.80 2.54 -14.85
N ALA A 106 3.12 1.60 -15.72
CA ALA A 106 3.36 1.91 -17.14
C ALA A 106 2.14 2.60 -17.82
N LEU A 107 0.91 2.25 -17.38
CA LEU A 107 -0.31 2.90 -17.85
C LEU A 107 -0.54 4.28 -17.21
N MET A 108 0.03 4.53 -16.04
CA MET A 108 -0.13 5.81 -15.31
C MET A 108 0.90 6.87 -15.69
N THR A 109 1.89 6.57 -16.53
CA THR A 109 3.04 7.44 -16.78
C THR A 109 2.65 8.82 -17.31
N GLU A 110 1.61 8.90 -18.14
CA GLU A 110 1.09 10.18 -18.63
C GLU A 110 0.44 11.00 -17.50
N SER A 111 -0.32 10.35 -16.62
CA SER A 111 -0.91 11.02 -15.45
C SER A 111 0.16 11.51 -14.47
N VAL A 112 1.26 10.78 -14.32
CA VAL A 112 2.43 11.21 -13.52
C VAL A 112 3.08 12.45 -14.15
N SER A 113 3.24 12.44 -15.49
CA SER A 113 3.77 13.59 -16.21
C SER A 113 2.87 14.82 -16.09
N LEU A 114 1.55 14.63 -16.20
CA LEU A 114 0.56 15.69 -15.98
C LEU A 114 0.65 16.22 -14.54
N ALA A 115 0.70 15.35 -13.54
CA ALA A 115 0.79 15.76 -12.16
C ALA A 115 2.05 16.61 -11.90
N GLY A 116 3.20 16.22 -12.47
CA GLY A 116 4.42 16.99 -12.39
C GLY A 116 4.35 18.33 -13.11
N ALA A 117 3.82 18.36 -14.34
CA ALA A 117 3.73 19.60 -15.13
C ALA A 117 2.72 20.60 -14.57
N ALA A 118 1.64 20.13 -13.93
CA ALA A 118 0.59 20.97 -13.36
C ALA A 118 0.74 21.17 -11.83
N GLU A 119 1.86 20.74 -11.24
CA GLU A 119 2.14 20.84 -9.79
C GLU A 119 1.03 20.26 -8.92
N ILE A 120 0.48 19.11 -9.34
CA ILE A 120 -0.61 18.42 -8.63
C ILE A 120 0.00 17.44 -7.61
N GLY A 121 -0.23 17.67 -6.32
CA GLY A 121 0.25 16.80 -5.23
C GLY A 121 -0.52 15.49 -5.14
N VAL A 122 -0.03 14.42 -5.75
CA VAL A 122 -0.59 13.06 -5.69
C VAL A 122 0.48 12.06 -5.27
N VAL A 123 0.12 11.12 -4.39
CA VAL A 123 1.00 10.01 -4.03
C VAL A 123 0.73 8.82 -4.94
N PHE A 124 1.76 8.38 -5.67
CA PHE A 124 1.75 7.14 -6.45
C PHE A 124 2.51 6.06 -5.69
N TYR A 125 1.81 5.11 -5.14
CA TYR A 125 2.41 3.95 -4.46
C TYR A 125 2.63 2.82 -5.45
N ILE A 126 3.86 2.40 -5.62
CA ILE A 126 4.22 1.30 -6.53
C ILE A 126 4.76 0.13 -5.72
N SER A 127 3.95 -0.91 -5.60
CA SER A 127 4.38 -2.15 -4.96
C SER A 127 5.02 -3.04 -6.00
N GLN A 128 6.32 -3.26 -5.86
CA GLN A 128 7.09 -4.01 -6.84
C GLN A 128 7.00 -5.52 -6.59
N ARG A 129 7.04 -6.26 -7.69
CA ARG A 129 7.22 -7.70 -7.72
C ARG A 129 8.19 -8.05 -8.83
N PRO A 130 8.97 -9.14 -8.72
CA PRO A 130 9.85 -9.57 -9.80
C PRO A 130 9.01 -10.15 -10.94
N GLY A 131 8.97 -9.46 -12.07
CA GLY A 131 8.36 -9.91 -13.32
C GLY A 131 6.84 -10.02 -13.32
N PRO A 132 6.26 -10.52 -14.42
CA PRO A 132 4.85 -10.78 -14.53
C PRO A 132 4.40 -11.90 -13.57
N ALA A 133 3.13 -11.93 -13.19
CA ALA A 133 2.54 -12.73 -12.12
C ALA A 133 2.83 -14.26 -12.14
N ARG A 134 3.50 -14.77 -13.16
CA ARG A 134 3.76 -16.20 -13.36
C ARG A 134 5.15 -16.68 -12.93
N ASN A 135 6.08 -15.81 -12.57
CA ASN A 135 7.43 -16.22 -12.16
C ASN A 135 7.56 -16.16 -10.63
N ALA A 136 7.25 -17.29 -10.00
CA ALA A 136 7.28 -17.46 -8.53
C ALA A 136 8.68 -17.52 -7.90
N ASN A 137 9.77 -17.33 -8.66
CA ASN A 137 11.14 -17.66 -8.22
C ASN A 137 12.09 -16.48 -8.06
N MET A 138 11.61 -15.25 -7.90
CA MET A 138 12.51 -14.14 -7.60
C MET A 138 12.09 -13.40 -6.34
N ASP A 139 12.79 -13.75 -5.27
CA ASP A 139 12.66 -13.10 -3.96
C ASP A 139 13.21 -11.68 -3.99
N LYS A 140 12.36 -10.67 -3.94
CA LYS A 140 12.51 -9.47 -3.09
C LYS A 140 11.40 -8.44 -3.36
N PRO A 141 10.54 -8.14 -2.39
CA PRO A 141 9.60 -7.02 -2.48
C PRO A 141 10.35 -5.71 -2.21
N GLY A 142 10.35 -4.83 -3.17
CA GLY A 142 10.72 -3.42 -3.00
C GLY A 142 9.50 -2.55 -3.31
N GLY A 143 9.17 -1.62 -2.43
CA GLY A 143 8.16 -0.60 -2.69
C GLY A 143 8.86 0.71 -3.10
N LEU A 144 8.38 1.36 -4.14
CA LEU A 144 8.77 2.71 -4.53
C LEU A 144 7.58 3.64 -4.31
N VAL A 145 7.81 4.72 -3.57
CA VAL A 145 6.83 5.79 -3.41
C VAL A 145 7.32 6.99 -4.21
N ILE A 146 6.52 7.45 -5.15
CA ILE A 146 6.77 8.67 -5.92
C ILE A 146 5.77 9.72 -5.43
N CYS A 147 6.29 10.82 -4.89
CA CYS A 147 5.49 11.99 -4.52
C CYS A 147 5.77 13.09 -5.53
N GLY A 148 4.73 13.62 -6.14
CA GLY A 148 4.79 14.90 -6.85
C GLY A 148 4.83 16.04 -5.85
N SER A 149 5.64 17.03 -6.11
CA SER A 149 5.82 18.24 -5.27
C SER A 149 4.67 19.22 -5.41
#